data_eb72fa3eb32bfa93b97f64b49f624141
#
_entry.id   eb72fa3eb32bfa93b97f64b49f624141
#
_cell.length_a   1.000
_cell.length_b   1.000
_cell.length_c   1.000
_cell.angle_alpha   90.00
_cell.angle_beta   90.00
_cell.angle_gamma   90.00
#
_symmetry.space_group_name_H-M   'P 1'
#
loop_
_entity.id
_entity.type
_entity.pdbx_description
1 polymer ?
#
loop_
_entity_poly.entity_id
_entity_poly.type
_entity_poly.pdbx_seq_one_letter_code
_entity_poly.pdbx_strand_id
1 'polypeptide(L)'
;MAARVLDCPQCGAPVTFRSSIAVFAVCEHCRSMVVLRGADAELMGVMAALPPDLSPFQIGTRGEWKGRGFEIVGRLRVEWEEGSWNEWCIFYDAKTTGWLAEAQGLLMISFGTPLSEQLPAEISFYAPNLRLQLNGAPWTVTDAKTVKYRAAEGELPFTAPPDESRVSVDLIDAKGGFASIEIDGKELELFSGEYVQFTALNLTNLRPVPGWNAEIEQEKGKTSALSCPSCGAAVNLRAAGQSMSAVCGSCGTIIDTATPQLEVIQEADAAVRKLAPVLPIGQRGKLLGVDCEVIGFVSRTNLKPSRSFSSGATPSWTAFVFWICIISRPAITAR
;
A
#
# COMPACT_ATOMS: atom_id res chain seq x y z
N MET A 1 14.09 -6.88 25.97
CA MET A 1 15.54 -7.17 25.89
C MET A 1 16.24 -5.88 25.45
N ALA A 2 17.50 -5.68 25.84
CA ALA A 2 18.25 -4.50 25.40
C ALA A 2 18.49 -4.59 23.89
N ALA A 3 18.35 -3.47 23.18
CA ALA A 3 18.73 -3.37 21.79
C ALA A 3 20.21 -3.73 21.62
N ARG A 4 20.54 -4.47 20.59
CA ARG A 4 21.93 -4.81 20.26
C ARG A 4 22.43 -3.77 19.26
N VAL A 5 23.58 -3.17 19.54
CA VAL A 5 24.23 -2.22 18.66
C VAL A 5 25.56 -2.79 18.20
N LEU A 6 25.81 -2.82 16.91
CA LEU A 6 27.06 -3.26 16.28
C LEU A 6 27.56 -2.18 15.34
N ASP A 7 28.86 -2.09 15.17
CA ASP A 7 29.45 -1.15 14.20
C ASP A 7 29.27 -1.69 12.78
N CYS A 8 28.86 -0.82 11.86
CA CYS A 8 28.75 -1.17 10.45
C CYS A 8 30.13 -1.55 9.90
N PRO A 9 30.32 -2.76 9.35
CA PRO A 9 31.62 -3.17 8.83
C PRO A 9 32.15 -2.30 7.67
N GLN A 10 31.27 -1.53 7.02
CA GLN A 10 31.65 -0.67 5.89
C GLN A 10 32.07 0.74 6.34
N CYS A 11 31.32 1.37 7.27
CA CYS A 11 31.53 2.80 7.60
C CYS A 11 31.74 3.07 9.09
N GLY A 12 31.68 2.05 9.95
CA GLY A 12 31.86 2.21 11.39
C GLY A 12 30.67 2.86 12.13
N ALA A 13 29.62 3.26 11.43
CA ALA A 13 28.46 3.83 12.10
C ALA A 13 27.68 2.75 12.87
N PRO A 14 27.03 3.12 14.02
CA PRO A 14 26.27 2.14 14.79
C PRO A 14 25.05 1.65 14.02
N VAL A 15 24.85 0.33 13.97
CA VAL A 15 23.66 -0.34 13.45
C VAL A 15 22.93 -0.98 14.63
N THR A 16 21.69 -0.56 14.84
CA THR A 16 20.89 -1.02 15.98
C THR A 16 19.95 -2.13 15.56
N PHE A 17 19.97 -3.25 16.29
CA PHE A 17 19.00 -4.33 16.17
C PHE A 17 18.11 -4.29 17.41
N ARG A 18 16.87 -3.86 17.23
CA ARG A 18 15.87 -3.68 18.30
C ARG A 18 15.10 -4.96 18.53
N SER A 19 14.87 -5.72 17.47
CA SER A 19 14.18 -7.00 17.52
C SER A 19 15.15 -8.15 17.80
N SER A 20 14.75 -9.05 18.69
CA SER A 20 15.53 -10.26 19.04
C SER A 20 15.59 -11.30 17.91
N ILE A 21 14.77 -11.16 16.90
CA ILE A 21 14.69 -12.07 15.75
C ILE A 21 15.16 -11.43 14.45
N ALA A 22 15.61 -10.17 14.49
CA ALA A 22 16.23 -9.54 13.34
C ALA A 22 17.53 -10.25 12.99
N VAL A 23 17.65 -10.66 11.74
CA VAL A 23 18.88 -11.25 11.17
C VAL A 23 19.58 -10.32 10.19
N PHE A 24 18.92 -9.26 9.82
CA PHE A 24 19.35 -8.31 8.79
C PHE A 24 18.99 -6.89 9.19
N ALA A 25 19.85 -5.92 8.89
CA ALA A 25 19.55 -4.49 9.00
C ALA A 25 20.26 -3.70 7.89
N VAL A 26 19.69 -2.56 7.53
CA VAL A 26 20.30 -1.61 6.60
C VAL A 26 20.92 -0.47 7.41
N CYS A 27 22.20 -0.22 7.21
CA CYS A 27 22.90 0.90 7.85
C CYS A 27 22.30 2.24 7.40
N GLU A 28 21.80 3.02 8.32
CA GLU A 28 21.17 4.33 8.03
C GLU A 28 22.16 5.33 7.41
N HIS A 29 23.47 5.16 7.69
CA HIS A 29 24.50 6.07 7.22
C HIS A 29 24.99 5.77 5.79
N CYS A 30 25.35 4.51 5.49
CA CYS A 30 25.92 4.13 4.19
C CYS A 30 25.07 3.18 3.37
N ARG A 31 23.91 2.79 3.89
CA ARG A 31 22.96 1.84 3.29
C ARG A 31 23.52 0.44 3.05
N SER A 32 24.62 0.10 3.67
CA SER A 32 25.15 -1.26 3.63
C SER A 32 24.18 -2.22 4.27
N MET A 33 23.98 -3.35 3.62
CA MET A 33 23.22 -4.50 4.13
C MET A 33 24.08 -5.26 5.13
N VAL A 34 23.68 -5.29 6.38
CA VAL A 34 24.38 -5.90 7.50
C VAL A 34 23.62 -7.12 7.96
N VAL A 35 24.25 -8.29 7.90
CA VAL A 35 23.67 -9.57 8.34
C VAL A 35 24.33 -10.00 9.64
N LEU A 36 23.51 -10.43 10.60
CA LEU A 36 23.99 -11.01 11.85
C LEU A 36 24.45 -12.45 11.65
N ARG A 37 25.71 -12.73 12.03
CA ARG A 37 26.28 -14.07 12.09
C ARG A 37 26.75 -14.37 13.53
N GLY A 38 25.82 -14.84 14.36
CA GLY A 38 26.09 -15.05 15.79
C GLY A 38 26.38 -13.75 16.52
N ALA A 39 27.65 -13.50 16.90
CA ALA A 39 28.09 -12.29 17.57
C ALA A 39 28.52 -11.18 16.61
N ASP A 40 28.79 -11.50 15.36
CA ASP A 40 29.45 -10.63 14.38
C ASP A 40 28.45 -10.09 13.36
N ALA A 41 28.85 -9.01 12.68
CA ALA A 41 28.13 -8.37 11.58
C ALA A 41 28.92 -8.56 10.28
N GLU A 42 28.28 -9.06 9.24
CA GLU A 42 28.85 -9.24 7.91
C GLU A 42 28.16 -8.35 6.89
N LEU A 43 28.91 -7.88 5.90
CA LEU A 43 28.39 -7.13 4.75
C LEU A 43 27.83 -8.08 3.70
N MET A 44 26.66 -7.74 3.19
CA MET A 44 26.01 -8.43 2.06
C MET A 44 26.02 -7.61 0.77
N GLY A 45 26.19 -6.30 0.89
CA GLY A 45 26.14 -5.35 -0.22
C GLY A 45 25.62 -3.99 0.20
N VAL A 46 25.13 -3.21 -0.76
CA VAL A 46 24.56 -1.89 -0.52
C VAL A 46 23.12 -1.84 -1.05
N MET A 47 22.18 -1.43 -0.21
CA MET A 47 20.79 -1.28 -0.58
C MET A 47 20.56 -0.01 -1.41
N ALA A 48 19.69 -0.08 -2.40
CA ALA A 48 19.26 1.10 -3.15
C ALA A 48 18.59 2.12 -2.24
N ALA A 49 18.67 3.40 -2.59
CA ALA A 49 17.90 4.44 -1.91
C ALA A 49 16.41 4.25 -2.16
N LEU A 50 15.61 4.37 -1.10
CA LEU A 50 14.16 4.43 -1.25
C LEU A 50 13.76 5.72 -1.98
N PRO A 51 12.93 5.64 -3.03
CA PRO A 51 12.37 6.84 -3.62
C PRO A 51 11.46 7.55 -2.59
N PRO A 52 11.34 8.89 -2.65
CA PRO A 52 10.36 9.61 -1.85
C PRO A 52 8.95 9.06 -2.08
N ASP A 53 8.18 8.91 -1.03
CA ASP A 53 6.78 8.53 -1.09
C ASP A 53 5.94 9.33 -0.09
N LEU A 54 4.62 9.15 -0.16
CA LEU A 54 3.65 9.83 0.69
C LEU A 54 3.20 8.97 1.89
N SER A 55 3.90 7.88 2.19
CA SER A 55 3.58 7.07 3.36
C SER A 55 3.79 7.88 4.64
N PRO A 56 2.84 7.87 5.57
CA PRO A 56 3.00 8.50 6.88
C PRO A 56 3.86 7.67 7.82
N PHE A 57 4.12 6.43 7.48
CA PHE A 57 4.90 5.53 8.33
C PHE A 57 6.40 5.81 8.21
N GLN A 58 7.11 5.49 9.28
CA GLN A 58 8.57 5.52 9.37
C GLN A 58 9.07 4.50 10.40
N ILE A 59 10.36 4.20 10.37
CA ILE A 59 10.99 3.38 11.43
C ILE A 59 10.75 4.04 12.79
N GLY A 60 10.31 3.26 13.77
CA GLY A 60 9.94 3.75 15.10
C GLY A 60 8.50 4.25 15.22
N THR A 61 7.68 4.22 14.14
CA THR A 61 6.23 4.42 14.28
C THR A 61 5.69 3.31 15.18
N ARG A 62 4.85 3.70 16.15
CA ARG A 62 4.20 2.79 17.10
C ARG A 62 2.70 2.82 16.89
N GLY A 63 2.08 1.69 17.15
CA GLY A 63 0.65 1.54 17.08
C GLY A 63 0.14 0.43 17.99
N GLU A 64 -1.16 0.21 17.91
CA GLU A 64 -1.84 -0.85 18.65
C GLU A 64 -2.76 -1.63 17.72
N TRP A 65 -2.77 -2.94 17.85
CA TRP A 65 -3.70 -3.82 17.14
C TRP A 65 -4.17 -4.94 18.08
N LYS A 66 -5.47 -5.16 18.16
CA LYS A 66 -6.11 -6.14 19.06
C LYS A 66 -5.65 -5.99 20.53
N GLY A 67 -5.51 -4.75 21.00
CA GLY A 67 -5.12 -4.44 22.38
C GLY A 67 -3.65 -4.70 22.72
N ARG A 68 -2.78 -4.88 21.71
CA ARG A 68 -1.34 -5.09 21.87
C ARG A 68 -0.54 -4.11 21.04
N GLY A 69 0.52 -3.59 21.63
CA GLY A 69 1.38 -2.63 20.97
C GLY A 69 2.29 -3.25 19.90
N PHE A 70 2.61 -2.47 18.87
CA PHE A 70 3.66 -2.78 17.92
C PHE A 70 4.55 -1.57 17.63
N GLU A 71 5.73 -1.83 17.13
CA GLU A 71 6.67 -0.82 16.62
C GLU A 71 7.13 -1.23 15.23
N ILE A 72 7.17 -0.29 14.28
CA ILE A 72 7.76 -0.49 12.96
C ILE A 72 9.28 -0.49 13.11
N VAL A 73 9.91 -1.60 12.76
CA VAL A 73 11.36 -1.80 12.88
C VAL A 73 12.07 -1.88 11.52
N GLY A 74 11.34 -2.18 10.47
CA GLY A 74 11.89 -2.30 9.12
C GLY A 74 10.89 -1.96 8.04
N ARG A 75 11.38 -1.79 6.83
CA ARG A 75 10.58 -1.52 5.64
C ARG A 75 11.16 -2.24 4.43
N LEU A 76 10.27 -2.80 3.62
CA LEU A 76 10.54 -3.25 2.26
C LEU A 76 9.76 -2.41 1.27
N ARG A 77 10.40 -2.06 0.17
CA ARG A 77 9.73 -1.58 -1.05
C ARG A 77 9.66 -2.74 -2.03
N VAL A 78 8.47 -3.23 -2.22
CA VAL A 78 8.17 -4.30 -3.17
C VAL A 78 7.73 -3.68 -4.49
N GLU A 79 8.29 -4.17 -5.60
CA GLU A 79 8.04 -3.65 -6.95
C GLU A 79 7.64 -4.79 -7.88
N TRP A 80 6.68 -4.52 -8.76
CA TRP A 80 6.32 -5.37 -9.89
C TRP A 80 6.25 -4.51 -11.18
N GLU A 81 5.94 -5.11 -12.33
CA GLU A 81 5.96 -4.44 -13.64
C GLU A 81 5.14 -3.14 -13.69
N GLU A 82 4.02 -3.05 -12.97
CA GLU A 82 3.05 -1.96 -13.06
C GLU A 82 3.04 -1.03 -11.84
N GLY A 83 3.84 -1.31 -10.81
CA GLY A 83 3.84 -0.47 -9.62
C GLY A 83 4.66 -0.99 -8.46
N SER A 84 4.35 -0.50 -7.27
CA SER A 84 5.05 -0.86 -6.05
C SER A 84 4.21 -0.57 -4.82
N TRP A 85 4.53 -1.24 -3.70
CA TRP A 85 3.94 -0.98 -2.40
C TRP A 85 5.00 -1.03 -1.29
N ASN A 86 4.62 -0.63 -0.09
CA ASN A 86 5.45 -0.76 1.09
C ASN A 86 4.98 -1.92 1.97
N GLU A 87 5.92 -2.64 2.51
CA GLU A 87 5.72 -3.59 3.60
C GLU A 87 6.55 -3.15 4.80
N TRP A 88 5.87 -2.85 5.89
CA TRP A 88 6.47 -2.41 7.14
C TRP A 88 6.58 -3.60 8.08
N CYS A 89 7.81 -3.98 8.41
CA CYS A 89 8.07 -5.01 9.41
C CYS A 89 7.70 -4.45 10.79
N ILE A 90 6.76 -5.06 11.46
CA ILE A 90 6.32 -4.69 12.80
C ILE A 90 6.84 -5.69 13.83
N PHE A 91 7.34 -5.16 14.94
CA PHE A 91 7.68 -5.93 16.11
C PHE A 91 6.49 -5.85 17.10
N TYR A 92 5.70 -6.92 17.12
CA TYR A 92 4.41 -7.00 17.79
C TYR A 92 4.53 -7.68 19.13
N ASP A 93 3.96 -7.08 20.16
CA ASP A 93 3.95 -7.59 21.53
C ASP A 93 5.36 -7.93 22.08
N ALA A 94 6.39 -7.24 21.58
CA ALA A 94 7.80 -7.45 21.91
C ALA A 94 8.30 -8.92 21.76
N LYS A 95 7.64 -9.73 20.93
CA LYS A 95 7.94 -11.16 20.77
C LYS A 95 7.91 -11.66 19.33
N THR A 96 6.98 -11.17 18.52
CA THR A 96 6.74 -11.64 17.17
C THR A 96 6.96 -10.54 16.16
N THR A 97 7.43 -10.91 14.97
CA THR A 97 7.37 -10.02 13.79
C THR A 97 6.11 -10.29 13.01
N GLY A 98 5.58 -9.26 12.41
CA GLY A 98 4.50 -9.29 11.46
C GLY A 98 4.73 -8.23 10.40
N TRP A 99 3.76 -8.05 9.56
CA TRP A 99 3.81 -7.10 8.45
C TRP A 99 2.61 -6.18 8.49
N LEU A 100 2.85 -4.90 8.29
CA LEU A 100 1.84 -3.91 7.94
C LEU A 100 2.08 -3.54 6.48
N ALA A 101 1.32 -4.14 5.58
CA ALA A 101 1.37 -3.80 4.16
C ALA A 101 0.54 -2.56 3.88
N GLU A 102 1.10 -1.68 3.05
CA GLU A 102 0.47 -0.42 2.64
C GLU A 102 0.41 -0.39 1.11
N ALA A 103 -0.76 -0.67 0.57
CA ALA A 103 -0.99 -0.72 -0.86
C ALA A 103 -2.29 -0.01 -1.23
N GLN A 104 -2.22 0.95 -2.18
CA GLN A 104 -3.38 1.62 -2.78
C GLN A 104 -4.38 2.23 -1.75
N GLY A 105 -3.87 2.72 -0.62
CA GLY A 105 -4.69 3.27 0.46
C GLY A 105 -5.33 2.24 1.38
N LEU A 106 -5.04 0.96 1.19
CA LEU A 106 -5.42 -0.13 2.08
C LEU A 106 -4.25 -0.48 3.00
N LEU A 107 -4.57 -0.85 4.21
CA LEU A 107 -3.63 -1.37 5.19
C LEU A 107 -4.01 -2.79 5.57
N MET A 108 -3.01 -3.66 5.65
CA MET A 108 -3.19 -5.06 6.02
C MET A 108 -2.16 -5.44 7.07
N ILE A 109 -2.61 -6.00 8.18
CA ILE A 109 -1.71 -6.60 9.18
C ILE A 109 -1.74 -8.10 9.00
N SER A 110 -0.57 -8.72 8.85
CA SER A 110 -0.41 -10.16 8.69
C SER A 110 0.78 -10.70 9.46
N PHE A 111 0.71 -12.00 9.76
CA PHE A 111 1.75 -12.74 10.49
C PHE A 111 2.04 -14.05 9.77
N GLY A 112 3.27 -14.51 9.87
CA GLY A 112 3.67 -15.83 9.40
C GLY A 112 2.80 -16.92 10.04
N THR A 113 2.24 -17.78 9.20
CA THR A 113 1.34 -18.86 9.58
C THR A 113 1.90 -20.18 9.03
N PRO A 114 1.99 -21.25 9.81
CA PRO A 114 2.41 -22.53 9.28
C PRO A 114 1.55 -22.95 8.08
N LEU A 115 2.17 -23.43 7.01
CA LEU A 115 1.50 -23.95 5.83
C LEU A 115 1.56 -25.47 5.89
N SER A 116 0.39 -26.15 6.00
CA SER A 116 0.31 -27.60 6.10
C SER A 116 0.27 -28.27 4.73
N GLU A 117 -0.21 -27.54 3.73
CA GLU A 117 -0.45 -28.03 2.37
C GLU A 117 0.82 -27.94 1.51
N GLN A 118 1.02 -28.93 0.65
CA GLN A 118 2.02 -28.85 -0.40
C GLN A 118 1.41 -28.18 -1.62
N LEU A 119 1.88 -26.97 -1.94
CA LEU A 119 1.42 -26.19 -3.07
C LEU A 119 2.53 -26.08 -4.13
N PRO A 120 2.13 -25.97 -5.42
CA PRO A 120 3.10 -25.69 -6.48
C PRO A 120 3.78 -24.33 -6.30
N ALA A 121 5.06 -24.26 -6.70
CA ALA A 121 5.80 -22.99 -6.69
C ALA A 121 5.61 -22.15 -7.97
N GLU A 122 4.97 -22.72 -8.99
CA GLU A 122 4.78 -22.06 -10.27
C GLU A 122 3.63 -21.05 -10.21
N ILE A 123 3.90 -19.79 -10.58
CA ILE A 123 2.91 -18.70 -10.58
C ILE A 123 1.67 -19.04 -11.44
N SER A 124 1.83 -19.81 -12.50
CA SER A 124 0.74 -20.19 -13.41
C SER A 124 -0.34 -21.03 -12.73
N PHE A 125 -0.04 -21.65 -11.59
CA PHE A 125 -1.02 -22.37 -10.77
C PHE A 125 -2.02 -21.42 -10.11
N TYR A 126 -1.60 -20.21 -9.75
CA TYR A 126 -2.38 -19.27 -8.93
C TYR A 126 -3.21 -18.31 -9.79
N ALA A 127 -4.12 -18.85 -10.58
CA ALA A 127 -5.02 -18.00 -11.37
C ALA A 127 -6.05 -17.29 -10.47
N PRO A 128 -6.44 -16.03 -10.77
CA PRO A 128 -7.52 -15.35 -10.08
C PRO A 128 -8.79 -16.19 -10.01
N ASN A 129 -9.46 -16.18 -8.84
CA ASN A 129 -10.61 -17.00 -8.49
C ASN A 129 -10.32 -18.49 -8.24
N LEU A 130 -9.08 -18.94 -8.28
CA LEU A 130 -8.72 -20.27 -7.81
C LEU A 130 -9.07 -20.38 -6.32
N ARG A 131 -9.74 -21.47 -5.94
CA ARG A 131 -10.06 -21.79 -4.54
C ARG A 131 -9.03 -22.76 -3.99
N LEU A 132 -8.45 -22.41 -2.87
CA LEU A 132 -7.48 -23.22 -2.12
C LEU A 132 -8.03 -23.55 -0.74
N GLN A 133 -7.62 -24.70 -0.22
CA GLN A 133 -7.81 -25.03 1.21
C GLN A 133 -6.46 -24.81 1.87
N LEU A 134 -6.37 -23.88 2.82
CA LEU A 134 -5.15 -23.62 3.59
C LEU A 134 -5.47 -23.76 5.07
N ASN A 135 -4.77 -24.67 5.74
CA ASN A 135 -4.98 -24.97 7.16
C ASN A 135 -6.46 -25.26 7.50
N GLY A 136 -7.15 -25.98 6.61
CA GLY A 136 -8.56 -26.34 6.79
C GLY A 136 -9.57 -25.21 6.51
N ALA A 137 -9.14 -24.05 6.07
CA ALA A 137 -10.01 -22.92 5.70
C ALA A 137 -10.00 -22.68 4.18
N PRO A 138 -11.16 -22.31 3.58
CA PRO A 138 -11.23 -21.98 2.16
C PRO A 138 -10.76 -20.55 1.89
N TRP A 139 -9.87 -20.42 0.91
CA TRP A 139 -9.33 -19.16 0.43
C TRP A 139 -9.53 -19.03 -1.08
N THR A 140 -9.64 -17.83 -1.57
CA THR A 140 -9.74 -17.52 -3.00
C THR A 140 -8.57 -16.64 -3.40
N VAL A 141 -7.83 -17.05 -4.43
CA VAL A 141 -6.76 -16.24 -5.04
C VAL A 141 -7.38 -15.01 -5.68
N THR A 142 -6.92 -13.83 -5.29
CA THR A 142 -7.33 -12.54 -5.88
C THR A 142 -6.34 -12.05 -6.91
N ASP A 143 -5.05 -12.28 -6.66
CA ASP A 143 -3.97 -11.87 -7.56
C ASP A 143 -2.72 -12.74 -7.36
N ALA A 144 -1.87 -12.80 -8.37
CA ALA A 144 -0.55 -13.41 -8.30
C ALA A 144 0.43 -12.64 -9.20
N LYS A 145 1.56 -12.22 -8.62
CA LYS A 145 2.54 -11.36 -9.29
C LYS A 145 3.96 -11.87 -9.09
N THR A 146 4.79 -11.64 -10.09
CA THR A 146 6.25 -11.68 -9.89
C THR A 146 6.70 -10.33 -9.37
N VAL A 147 7.37 -10.33 -8.23
CA VAL A 147 7.80 -9.14 -7.50
C VAL A 147 9.30 -9.17 -7.24
N LYS A 148 9.86 -8.01 -6.88
CA LYS A 148 11.25 -7.85 -6.46
C LYS A 148 11.33 -6.94 -5.25
N TYR A 149 12.28 -7.19 -4.36
CA TYR A 149 12.62 -6.28 -3.30
C TYR A 149 13.52 -5.17 -3.83
N ARG A 150 12.93 -4.00 -4.07
CA ARG A 150 13.64 -2.86 -4.68
C ARG A 150 14.57 -2.16 -3.71
N ALA A 151 14.12 -1.95 -2.50
CA ALA A 151 14.88 -1.28 -1.44
C ALA A 151 14.36 -1.71 -0.06
N ALA A 152 15.20 -1.56 0.95
CA ALA A 152 14.85 -1.80 2.33
C ALA A 152 15.49 -0.76 3.25
N GLU A 153 14.92 -0.59 4.43
CA GLU A 153 15.50 0.18 5.54
C GLU A 153 15.15 -0.48 6.88
N GLY A 154 15.94 -0.19 7.92
CA GLY A 154 15.75 -0.76 9.25
C GLY A 154 16.09 -2.24 9.32
N GLU A 155 15.37 -2.96 10.18
CA GLU A 155 15.60 -4.36 10.54
C GLU A 155 14.59 -5.28 9.89
N LEU A 156 15.07 -6.43 9.38
CA LEU A 156 14.22 -7.46 8.80
C LEU A 156 14.51 -8.84 9.43
N PRO A 157 13.50 -9.73 9.49
CA PRO A 157 13.67 -11.10 10.02
C PRO A 157 14.33 -12.05 9.03
N PHE A 158 14.62 -11.61 7.81
CA PHE A 158 15.25 -12.35 6.74
C PHE A 158 16.19 -11.46 5.91
N THR A 159 17.02 -12.05 5.10
CA THR A 159 17.84 -11.32 4.14
C THR A 159 17.01 -10.94 2.91
N ALA A 160 17.09 -9.70 2.50
CA ALA A 160 16.33 -9.16 1.36
C ALA A 160 17.30 -8.72 0.24
N PRO A 161 17.90 -9.66 -0.51
CA PRO A 161 18.76 -9.29 -1.62
C PRO A 161 17.96 -8.54 -2.68
N PRO A 162 18.49 -7.41 -3.20
CA PRO A 162 17.78 -6.61 -4.20
C PRO A 162 17.70 -7.35 -5.53
N ASP A 163 16.66 -7.06 -6.30
CA ASP A 163 16.46 -7.52 -7.68
C ASP A 163 16.23 -9.04 -7.87
N GLU A 164 16.23 -9.85 -6.83
CA GLU A 164 15.77 -11.23 -6.90
C GLU A 164 14.26 -11.31 -7.10
N SER A 165 13.84 -12.15 -8.07
CA SER A 165 12.43 -12.30 -8.38
C SER A 165 11.79 -13.34 -7.45
N ARG A 166 10.62 -12.99 -6.91
CA ARG A 166 9.76 -13.84 -6.08
C ARG A 166 8.34 -13.82 -6.63
N VAL A 167 7.50 -14.70 -6.15
CA VAL A 167 6.07 -14.67 -6.49
C VAL A 167 5.29 -14.34 -5.22
N SER A 168 4.43 -13.34 -5.31
CA SER A 168 3.48 -12.97 -4.26
C SER A 168 2.08 -13.30 -4.73
N VAL A 169 1.33 -14.04 -3.93
CA VAL A 169 -0.04 -14.49 -4.21
C VAL A 169 -0.97 -13.95 -3.12
N ASP A 170 -1.88 -13.07 -3.50
CA ASP A 170 -2.88 -12.50 -2.60
C ASP A 170 -4.14 -13.37 -2.53
N LEU A 171 -4.65 -13.58 -1.33
CA LEU A 171 -5.84 -14.39 -1.07
C LEU A 171 -6.82 -13.68 -0.15
N ILE A 172 -8.10 -14.00 -0.34
CA ILE A 172 -9.18 -13.52 0.52
C ILE A 172 -10.06 -14.70 0.95
N ASP A 173 -10.54 -14.65 2.19
CA ASP A 173 -11.57 -15.58 2.65
C ASP A 173 -13.00 -15.01 2.48
N ALA A 174 -14.01 -15.82 2.74
CA ALA A 174 -15.42 -15.41 2.63
C ALA A 174 -15.83 -14.35 3.67
N LYS A 175 -15.03 -14.11 4.70
CA LYS A 175 -15.27 -13.13 5.77
C LYS A 175 -14.50 -11.81 5.54
N GLY A 176 -13.71 -11.74 4.45
CA GLY A 176 -12.86 -10.60 4.15
C GLY A 176 -11.51 -10.63 4.86
N GLY A 177 -11.10 -11.79 5.38
CA GLY A 177 -9.74 -12.01 5.86
C GLY A 177 -8.74 -11.96 4.71
N PHE A 178 -7.53 -11.51 4.99
CA PHE A 178 -6.42 -11.42 4.05
C PHE A 178 -5.39 -12.51 4.31
N ALA A 179 -4.81 -13.05 3.26
CA ALA A 179 -3.60 -13.86 3.32
C ALA A 179 -2.72 -13.62 2.09
N SER A 180 -1.43 -13.89 2.21
CA SER A 180 -0.50 -13.96 1.08
C SER A 180 0.36 -15.22 1.16
N ILE A 181 0.69 -15.77 0.00
CA ILE A 181 1.71 -16.81 -0.14
C ILE A 181 2.89 -16.17 -0.84
N GLU A 182 4.03 -16.13 -0.16
CA GLU A 182 5.29 -15.67 -0.73
C GLU A 182 6.11 -16.89 -1.18
N ILE A 183 6.58 -16.87 -2.44
CA ILE A 183 7.30 -17.99 -3.04
C ILE A 183 8.69 -17.54 -3.45
N ASP A 184 9.70 -18.13 -2.83
CA ASP A 184 11.12 -17.94 -3.13
C ASP A 184 11.72 -19.26 -3.65
N GLY A 185 11.89 -19.33 -4.96
CA GLY A 185 12.32 -20.58 -5.58
C GLY A 185 11.33 -21.71 -5.35
N LYS A 186 11.59 -22.57 -4.37
CA LYS A 186 10.71 -23.69 -3.98
C LYS A 186 10.14 -23.57 -2.57
N GLU A 187 10.58 -22.56 -1.84
CA GLU A 187 10.11 -22.28 -0.49
C GLU A 187 8.83 -21.44 -0.54
N LEU A 188 7.82 -21.85 0.20
CA LEU A 188 6.54 -21.15 0.31
C LEU A 188 6.32 -20.75 1.76
N GLU A 189 6.00 -19.49 1.96
CA GLU A 189 5.63 -18.94 3.24
C GLU A 189 4.20 -18.40 3.17
N LEU A 190 3.38 -18.75 4.15
CA LEU A 190 2.01 -18.23 4.28
C LEU A 190 1.98 -17.15 5.33
N PHE A 191 1.43 -16.00 4.97
CA PHE A 191 1.08 -14.92 5.89
C PHE A 191 -0.43 -14.79 5.90
N SER A 192 -1.02 -14.65 7.08
CA SER A 192 -2.46 -14.44 7.22
C SER A 192 -2.75 -13.30 8.19
N GLY A 193 -3.84 -12.59 7.95
CA GLY A 193 -4.22 -11.44 8.73
C GLY A 193 -5.52 -10.80 8.29
N GLU A 194 -5.60 -9.49 8.42
CA GLU A 194 -6.82 -8.76 8.12
C GLU A 194 -6.54 -7.34 7.60
N TYR A 195 -7.51 -6.78 6.87
CA TYR A 195 -7.52 -5.37 6.54
C TYR A 195 -7.82 -4.54 7.80
N VAL A 196 -7.08 -3.45 7.97
CA VAL A 196 -7.20 -2.58 9.13
C VAL A 196 -7.43 -1.13 8.72
N GLN A 197 -8.16 -0.39 9.56
CA GLN A 197 -8.34 1.04 9.36
C GLN A 197 -7.18 1.80 10.03
N PHE A 198 -6.66 2.81 9.35
CA PHE A 198 -5.59 3.66 9.87
C PHE A 198 -5.91 4.21 11.26
N THR A 199 -7.13 4.71 11.45
CA THR A 199 -7.60 5.28 12.72
C THR A 199 -7.76 4.25 13.85
N ALA A 200 -7.87 2.96 13.53
CA ALA A 200 -8.01 1.89 14.52
C ALA A 200 -6.67 1.45 15.12
N LEU A 201 -5.55 1.92 14.57
CA LEU A 201 -4.21 1.49 14.98
C LEU A 201 -3.57 2.37 16.06
N ASN A 202 -4.23 3.43 16.53
CA ASN A 202 -3.71 4.34 17.56
C ASN A 202 -2.25 4.77 17.33
N LEU A 203 -1.95 5.17 16.09
CA LEU A 203 -0.59 5.41 15.61
C LEU A 203 0.06 6.65 16.24
N THR A 204 1.34 6.54 16.55
CA THR A 204 2.20 7.62 17.05
C THR A 204 3.54 7.64 16.32
N ASN A 205 4.28 8.75 16.40
CA ASN A 205 5.55 8.95 15.71
C ASN A 205 5.45 8.74 14.19
N LEU A 206 4.42 9.34 13.58
CA LEU A 206 4.26 9.36 12.15
C LEU A 206 5.20 10.39 11.51
N ARG A 207 5.59 10.13 10.26
CA ARG A 207 6.35 11.08 9.45
C ARG A 207 5.43 12.22 9.01
N PRO A 208 5.89 13.49 9.09
CA PRO A 208 5.16 14.59 8.47
C PRO A 208 5.09 14.37 6.95
N VAL A 209 3.90 14.30 6.40
CA VAL A 209 3.68 14.21 4.96
C VAL A 209 3.23 15.59 4.48
N PRO A 210 3.92 16.22 3.49
CA PRO A 210 3.49 17.50 2.95
C PRO A 210 2.04 17.43 2.46
N GLY A 211 1.21 18.38 2.92
CA GLY A 211 -0.22 18.41 2.59
C GLY A 211 -1.11 17.48 3.43
N TRP A 212 -0.55 16.66 4.30
CA TRP A 212 -1.33 15.91 5.29
C TRP A 212 -1.33 16.66 6.62
N ASN A 213 -2.27 17.53 6.81
CA ASN A 213 -2.47 18.23 8.07
C ASN A 213 -3.52 17.48 8.90
N ALA A 214 -3.21 17.28 10.17
CA ALA A 214 -4.20 16.77 11.16
C ALA A 214 -5.43 17.71 11.26
N GLU A 215 -5.32 18.95 10.82
CA GLU A 215 -6.43 19.93 10.72
C GLU A 215 -7.48 19.51 9.68
N ILE A 216 -7.10 18.72 8.65
CA ILE A 216 -8.03 18.18 7.66
C ILE A 216 -9.05 17.23 8.31
N GLU A 217 -8.72 16.60 9.43
CA GLU A 217 -9.68 15.78 10.18
C GLU A 217 -10.81 16.58 10.84
N GLN A 218 -10.60 17.85 11.14
CA GLN A 218 -11.60 18.69 11.83
C GLN A 218 -12.60 19.36 10.86
N GLU A 219 -12.32 19.40 9.58
CA GLU A 219 -13.23 19.97 8.56
C GLU A 219 -14.15 18.93 7.88
N LYS A 220 -14.32 17.77 8.47
CA LYS A 220 -15.23 16.73 7.98
C LYS A 220 -16.65 17.27 7.83
N GLY A 221 -17.06 17.51 6.59
CA GLY A 221 -18.46 17.81 6.24
C GLY A 221 -18.77 19.16 5.60
N LYS A 222 -17.81 20.03 5.40
CA LYS A 222 -18.04 21.27 4.65
C LYS A 222 -17.91 21.01 3.14
N THR A 223 -18.97 21.31 2.39
CA THR A 223 -18.89 21.38 0.93
C THR A 223 -18.33 22.75 0.58
N SER A 224 -17.19 22.81 -0.12
CA SER A 224 -16.68 24.07 -0.66
C SER A 224 -16.86 24.09 -2.18
N ALA A 225 -17.29 25.23 -2.69
CA ALA A 225 -17.37 25.49 -4.11
C ALA A 225 -16.12 26.29 -4.52
N LEU A 226 -15.42 25.77 -5.52
CA LEU A 226 -14.24 26.40 -6.12
C LEU A 226 -14.56 26.81 -7.55
N SER A 227 -13.89 27.82 -8.07
CA SER A 227 -13.97 28.17 -9.49
C SER A 227 -12.84 27.50 -10.25
N CYS A 228 -13.18 26.83 -11.35
CA CYS A 228 -12.16 26.20 -12.20
C CYS A 228 -11.22 27.26 -12.79
N PRO A 229 -9.90 27.14 -12.60
CA PRO A 229 -8.94 28.13 -13.12
C PRO A 229 -8.87 28.16 -14.65
N SER A 230 -9.29 27.10 -15.35
CA SER A 230 -9.30 27.03 -16.82
C SER A 230 -10.56 27.62 -17.45
N CYS A 231 -11.77 27.38 -16.87
CA CYS A 231 -13.03 27.76 -17.52
C CYS A 231 -13.99 28.56 -16.65
N GLY A 232 -13.66 28.83 -15.40
CA GLY A 232 -14.47 29.58 -14.46
C GLY A 232 -15.70 28.83 -13.91
N ALA A 233 -15.99 27.62 -14.37
CA ALA A 233 -17.14 26.86 -13.90
C ALA A 233 -16.99 26.46 -12.41
N ALA A 234 -18.11 26.39 -11.67
CA ALA A 234 -18.09 25.95 -10.28
C ALA A 234 -17.72 24.48 -10.17
N VAL A 235 -16.74 24.18 -9.31
CA VAL A 235 -16.30 22.82 -8.94
C VAL A 235 -16.68 22.59 -7.48
N ASN A 236 -17.63 21.70 -7.25
CA ASN A 236 -18.10 21.37 -5.91
C ASN A 236 -17.28 20.23 -5.30
N LEU A 237 -16.53 20.49 -4.25
CA LEU A 237 -15.84 19.48 -3.47
C LEU A 237 -16.79 18.88 -2.43
N ARG A 238 -17.10 17.59 -2.59
CA ARG A 238 -17.99 16.85 -1.65
C ARG A 238 -17.28 16.41 -0.39
N ALA A 239 -15.96 16.33 -0.46
CA ALA A 239 -15.06 16.02 0.64
C ALA A 239 -13.97 17.09 0.71
N ALA A 240 -14.36 18.35 0.88
CA ALA A 240 -13.43 19.45 1.09
C ALA A 240 -12.52 19.14 2.29
N GLY A 241 -11.25 19.42 2.16
CA GLY A 241 -10.23 19.06 3.16
C GLY A 241 -9.70 17.60 3.07
N GLN A 242 -10.33 16.73 2.29
CA GLN A 242 -9.83 15.37 2.03
C GLN A 242 -9.48 15.15 0.55
N SER A 243 -10.05 15.96 -0.34
CA SER A 243 -9.76 15.89 -1.76
C SER A 243 -8.52 16.70 -2.08
N MET A 244 -7.46 16.03 -2.55
CA MET A 244 -6.24 16.69 -3.01
C MET A 244 -6.29 17.11 -4.47
N SER A 245 -7.25 16.57 -5.22
CA SER A 245 -7.51 16.98 -6.60
C SER A 245 -9.00 16.86 -6.92
N ALA A 246 -9.44 17.64 -7.88
CA ALA A 246 -10.79 17.58 -8.42
C ALA A 246 -10.78 17.70 -9.94
N VAL A 247 -11.78 17.11 -10.59
CA VAL A 247 -11.97 17.23 -12.02
C VAL A 247 -13.13 18.21 -12.27
N CYS A 248 -12.88 19.22 -13.08
CA CYS A 248 -13.94 20.13 -13.50
C CYS A 248 -14.95 19.40 -14.39
N GLY A 249 -16.21 19.30 -13.95
CA GLY A 249 -17.28 18.65 -14.71
C GLY A 249 -17.59 19.32 -16.06
N SER A 250 -17.22 20.60 -16.22
CA SER A 250 -17.46 21.38 -17.43
C SER A 250 -16.37 21.18 -18.49
N CYS A 251 -15.09 21.42 -18.15
CA CYS A 251 -13.99 21.36 -19.12
C CYS A 251 -13.07 20.15 -18.96
N GLY A 252 -13.22 19.34 -17.90
CA GLY A 252 -12.41 18.17 -17.64
C GLY A 252 -11.00 18.47 -17.08
N THR A 253 -10.66 19.72 -16.81
CA THR A 253 -9.38 20.09 -16.18
C THR A 253 -9.25 19.43 -14.82
N ILE A 254 -8.09 18.83 -14.53
CA ILE A 254 -7.72 18.29 -13.22
C ILE A 254 -7.05 19.41 -12.45
N ILE A 255 -7.58 19.72 -11.29
CA ILE A 255 -7.21 20.86 -10.45
C ILE A 255 -6.61 20.33 -9.17
N ASP A 256 -5.45 20.85 -8.76
CA ASP A 256 -4.92 20.66 -7.41
C ASP A 256 -5.77 21.45 -6.42
N THR A 257 -6.35 20.75 -5.46
CA THR A 257 -7.17 21.35 -4.40
C THR A 257 -6.45 21.39 -3.06
N ALA A 258 -5.22 20.89 -3.01
CA ALA A 258 -4.38 20.92 -1.80
C ALA A 258 -3.75 22.29 -1.57
N THR A 259 -3.65 23.11 -2.62
CA THR A 259 -3.09 24.46 -2.52
C THR A 259 -4.17 25.53 -2.74
N PRO A 260 -4.11 26.69 -2.06
CA PRO A 260 -5.06 27.80 -2.27
C PRO A 260 -5.08 28.35 -3.69
N GLN A 261 -4.00 28.13 -4.44
CA GLN A 261 -3.81 28.63 -5.81
C GLN A 261 -4.60 27.84 -6.85
N LEU A 262 -5.08 26.65 -6.51
CA LEU A 262 -5.86 25.78 -7.41
C LEU A 262 -5.14 25.53 -8.75
N GLU A 263 -3.91 25.06 -8.70
CA GLU A 263 -3.11 24.83 -9.90
C GLU A 263 -3.71 23.76 -10.82
N VAL A 264 -3.59 23.97 -12.13
CA VAL A 264 -4.00 22.98 -13.13
C VAL A 264 -2.94 21.87 -13.20
N ILE A 265 -3.34 20.65 -12.80
CA ILE A 265 -2.44 19.50 -12.89
C ILE A 265 -2.37 18.96 -14.31
N GLN A 266 -3.54 18.79 -14.95
CA GLN A 266 -3.65 18.22 -16.30
C GLN A 266 -5.04 18.49 -16.90
N GLU A 267 -5.12 18.55 -18.23
CA GLU A 267 -6.39 18.44 -18.94
C GLU A 267 -6.75 16.97 -19.16
N ALA A 268 -7.95 16.55 -18.79
CA ALA A 268 -8.38 15.18 -19.03
C ALA A 268 -8.60 14.91 -20.52
N ASP A 269 -8.12 13.77 -21.00
CA ASP A 269 -8.33 13.31 -22.36
C ASP A 269 -9.83 13.25 -22.68
N ALA A 270 -10.22 13.73 -23.88
CA ALA A 270 -11.60 13.74 -24.34
C ALA A 270 -12.23 12.34 -24.39
N ALA A 271 -11.44 11.29 -24.54
CA ALA A 271 -11.91 9.91 -24.50
C ALA A 271 -12.35 9.48 -23.09
N VAL A 272 -11.66 9.96 -22.04
CA VAL A 272 -11.98 9.66 -20.65
C VAL A 272 -13.26 10.37 -20.20
N ARG A 273 -13.57 11.55 -20.76
CA ARG A 273 -14.80 12.30 -20.47
C ARG A 273 -16.09 11.57 -20.86
N LYS A 274 -16.00 10.59 -21.77
CA LYS A 274 -17.15 9.79 -22.23
C LYS A 274 -17.44 8.57 -21.37
N LEU A 275 -16.57 8.27 -20.40
CA LEU A 275 -16.75 7.13 -19.51
C LEU A 275 -17.72 7.51 -18.39
N ALA A 276 -18.91 6.89 -18.38
CA ALA A 276 -19.86 7.02 -17.31
C ALA A 276 -19.60 5.94 -16.25
N PRO A 277 -19.38 6.30 -14.97
CA PRO A 277 -19.25 5.30 -13.91
C PRO A 277 -20.59 4.60 -13.67
N VAL A 278 -20.52 3.30 -13.34
CA VAL A 278 -21.73 2.52 -12.98
C VAL A 278 -22.45 3.12 -11.77
N LEU A 279 -21.69 3.69 -10.83
CA LEU A 279 -22.20 4.44 -9.70
C LEU A 279 -21.91 5.93 -9.93
N PRO A 280 -22.93 6.76 -10.18
CA PRO A 280 -22.74 8.20 -10.40
C PRO A 280 -22.14 8.91 -9.19
N ILE A 281 -21.34 9.95 -9.43
CA ILE A 281 -20.87 10.83 -8.36
C ILE A 281 -22.09 11.45 -7.64
N GLY A 282 -22.08 11.36 -6.31
CA GLY A 282 -23.19 11.79 -5.44
C GLY A 282 -24.20 10.68 -5.14
N GLN A 283 -24.06 9.49 -5.73
CA GLN A 283 -24.88 8.33 -5.34
C GLN A 283 -24.64 7.99 -3.88
N ARG A 284 -25.71 7.78 -3.15
CA ARG A 284 -25.69 7.40 -1.73
C ARG A 284 -26.14 5.97 -1.56
N GLY A 285 -25.57 5.28 -0.57
CA GLY A 285 -25.93 3.91 -0.26
C GLY A 285 -25.30 3.45 1.05
N LYS A 286 -25.49 2.19 1.38
CA LYS A 286 -24.84 1.53 2.52
C LYS A 286 -23.80 0.53 2.00
N LEU A 287 -22.59 0.64 2.53
CA LEU A 287 -21.54 -0.36 2.31
C LEU A 287 -21.12 -0.92 3.68
N LEU A 288 -21.23 -2.23 3.86
CA LEU A 288 -20.97 -2.91 5.13
C LEU A 288 -21.70 -2.26 6.33
N GLY A 289 -22.94 -1.78 6.11
CA GLY A 289 -23.76 -1.14 7.15
C GLY A 289 -23.48 0.34 7.38
N VAL A 290 -22.44 0.91 6.75
CA VAL A 290 -22.04 2.32 6.88
C VAL A 290 -22.65 3.14 5.75
N ASP A 291 -23.23 4.31 6.07
CA ASP A 291 -23.76 5.22 5.06
C ASP A 291 -22.61 5.87 4.29
N CYS A 292 -22.63 5.72 2.97
CA CYS A 292 -21.59 6.19 2.06
C CYS A 292 -22.14 7.04 0.93
N GLU A 293 -21.29 7.91 0.38
CA GLU A 293 -21.55 8.70 -0.82
C GLU A 293 -20.37 8.56 -1.79
N VAL A 294 -20.65 8.37 -3.08
CA VAL A 294 -19.63 8.36 -4.13
C VAL A 294 -19.16 9.78 -4.38
N ILE A 295 -17.88 10.07 -4.15
CA ILE A 295 -17.29 11.40 -4.31
C ILE A 295 -16.38 11.52 -5.52
N GLY A 296 -15.96 10.42 -6.11
CA GLY A 296 -15.09 10.40 -7.30
C GLY A 296 -14.98 9.02 -7.91
N PHE A 297 -14.45 8.95 -9.12
CA PHE A 297 -14.04 7.72 -9.74
C PHE A 297 -12.77 7.94 -10.56
N VAL A 298 -11.97 6.89 -10.69
CA VAL A 298 -10.78 6.85 -11.53
C VAL A 298 -10.89 5.68 -12.48
N SER A 299 -10.66 5.91 -13.76
CA SER A 299 -10.48 4.87 -14.76
C SER A 299 -8.99 4.70 -15.04
N ARG A 300 -8.49 3.49 -14.92
CA ARG A 300 -7.10 3.14 -15.27
C ARG A 300 -7.11 2.19 -16.45
N THR A 301 -6.27 2.47 -17.45
CA THR A 301 -6.07 1.61 -18.60
C THR A 301 -4.60 1.20 -18.67
N ASN A 302 -4.34 -0.08 -18.87
CA ASN A 302 -3.00 -0.55 -19.18
C ASN A 302 -2.74 -0.29 -20.67
N LEU A 303 -2.05 0.80 -20.97
CA LEU A 303 -1.49 1.03 -22.29
C LEU A 303 -0.19 0.21 -22.38
N LYS A 304 -0.26 -1.00 -22.93
CA LYS A 304 0.97 -1.65 -23.42
C LYS A 304 1.50 -0.78 -24.56
N PRO A 305 2.75 -0.27 -24.49
CA PRO A 305 3.33 0.39 -25.63
C PRO A 305 3.43 -0.64 -26.78
N SER A 306 2.62 -0.48 -27.81
CA SER A 306 2.69 -1.32 -29.00
C SER A 306 4.02 -1.05 -29.69
N ARG A 307 4.92 -2.04 -29.66
CA ARG A 307 6.03 -2.05 -30.63
C ARG A 307 5.42 -2.16 -32.02
N SER A 308 5.65 -1.14 -32.82
CA SER A 308 5.42 -1.03 -34.29
C SER A 308 4.05 -1.52 -34.81
N PHE A 309 3.25 -0.57 -35.25
CA PHE A 309 2.10 -0.81 -36.10
C PHE A 309 2.54 -1.38 -37.46
N SER A 310 2.24 -2.63 -37.72
CA SER A 310 1.99 -3.12 -39.08
C SER A 310 0.51 -3.50 -39.13
N SER A 311 -0.18 -2.76 -39.98
CA SER A 311 -1.55 -2.92 -40.49
C SER A 311 -2.38 -4.12 -40.00
N GLY A 312 -3.51 -3.86 -39.36
CA GLY A 312 -4.71 -4.70 -39.48
C GLY A 312 -5.17 -5.46 -38.24
N ALA A 313 -4.67 -5.19 -37.00
CA ALA A 313 -5.19 -5.83 -35.82
C ALA A 313 -6.10 -4.87 -35.03
N THR A 314 -7.35 -5.27 -34.82
CA THR A 314 -8.25 -4.63 -33.84
C THR A 314 -7.64 -4.64 -32.46
N PRO A 315 -7.72 -3.53 -31.66
CA PRO A 315 -7.18 -3.50 -30.32
C PRO A 315 -7.89 -4.54 -29.44
N SER A 316 -7.14 -5.46 -28.87
CA SER A 316 -7.68 -6.32 -27.82
C SER A 316 -8.03 -5.47 -26.61
N TRP A 317 -9.27 -5.54 -26.16
CA TRP A 317 -9.81 -4.81 -25.01
C TRP A 317 -9.05 -5.19 -23.75
N THR A 318 -8.28 -4.27 -23.21
CA THR A 318 -7.66 -4.37 -21.90
C THR A 318 -8.71 -4.07 -20.84
N ALA A 319 -8.70 -4.82 -19.76
CA ALA A 319 -9.64 -4.65 -18.65
C ALA A 319 -9.55 -3.23 -18.07
N PHE A 320 -10.69 -2.54 -18.00
CA PHE A 320 -10.80 -1.27 -17.30
C PHE A 320 -11.04 -1.56 -15.81
N VAL A 321 -10.14 -1.09 -14.97
CA VAL A 321 -10.37 -1.10 -13.51
C VAL A 321 -10.97 0.24 -13.14
N PHE A 322 -12.20 0.22 -12.62
CA PHE A 322 -12.87 1.41 -12.09
C PHE A 322 -12.68 1.44 -10.58
N TRP A 323 -12.07 2.51 -10.10
CA TRP A 323 -11.99 2.80 -8.68
C TRP A 323 -13.05 3.83 -8.34
N ILE A 324 -13.87 3.53 -7.33
CA ILE A 324 -14.90 4.44 -6.84
C ILE A 324 -14.45 4.95 -5.49
N CYS A 325 -14.24 6.24 -5.39
CA CYS A 325 -13.95 6.90 -4.13
C CYS A 325 -15.27 7.17 -3.39
N ILE A 326 -15.37 6.65 -2.16
CA ILE A 326 -16.54 6.84 -1.30
C ILE A 326 -16.14 7.54 0.00
N ILE A 327 -17.04 8.33 0.57
CA ILE A 327 -16.89 8.91 1.90
C ILE A 327 -17.94 8.30 2.82
N SER A 328 -17.54 7.86 4.01
CA SER A 328 -18.48 7.47 5.07
C SER A 328 -19.10 8.72 5.70
N ARG A 329 -20.42 8.74 5.87
CA ARG A 329 -21.11 9.80 6.58
C ARG A 329 -21.38 9.36 8.02
N PRO A 330 -21.00 10.15 9.02
CA PRO A 330 -21.45 9.88 10.38
C PRO A 330 -22.98 9.97 10.41
N ALA A 331 -23.63 9.07 11.14
CA ALA A 331 -25.08 9.15 11.37
C ALA A 331 -25.39 10.51 12.01
N ILE A 332 -26.20 11.30 11.32
CA ILE A 332 -26.76 12.53 11.91
C ILE A 332 -27.78 12.05 12.94
N THR A 333 -27.38 11.98 14.20
CA THR A 333 -28.34 11.89 15.30
C THR A 333 -29.05 13.24 15.36
N ALA A 334 -30.23 13.29 14.76
CA ALA A 334 -31.17 14.38 15.02
C ALA A 334 -31.52 14.34 16.51
N ARG A 335 -31.16 15.39 17.24
CA ARG A 335 -31.78 15.77 18.50
C ARG A 335 -32.87 16.77 18.21
#